data_4a51a2a6a5fd738e1799c8b144b7ec48
#
_entry.id   4a51a2a6a5fd738e1799c8b144b7ec48
#
_cell.length_a   1.000
_cell.length_b   1.000
_cell.length_c   1.000
_cell.angle_alpha   90.00
_cell.angle_beta   90.00
_cell.angle_gamma   90.00
#
_symmetry.space_group_name_H-M   'P 1'
#
loop_
_entity.id
_entity.type
_entity.pdbx_description
1 polymer ?
#
loop_
_entity_poly.entity_id
_entity_poly.type
_entity_poly.pdbx_seq_one_letter_code
_entity_poly.pdbx_strand_id
1 'polypeptide(L)'
;MRVVVAPDSFKGTASADSVASAVAEGWRRERPDDEIVSAPLADGGEGTVEGFAVARPDGIRHDVEVEGPEGPATSAWLELPDGTAVVELASAAGIELWGTNQPFTASTHGLGEVIASALDAGATRLLVGVGSSASTDGGAGMLAVLGARIIDADGDAIGPGNAGLADAVALDLSSMRPVPAGGVVVLCDVSNPLLGPFGAAAVFGPQKGAEPDDIPVMNGNLSRLAALGTVDPATPGAGAAGGTGWALLQWGAEIRSGAESIGAELGIPAIVATADVIITGEGRFDGQTAAGKAPAYVAALAPGRTMLVAGSIDADVSAFPAAVSLVDLVGRDRALNDTIDALIEAGAALARRASEPDLS
;
A
#
# COMPACT_ATOMS: atom_id res chain seq x y z
N MET A 1 -3.74 3.30 -32.30
CA MET A 1 -3.14 2.30 -31.39
C MET A 1 -4.06 2.12 -30.19
N ARG A 2 -3.94 0.99 -29.51
CA ARG A 2 -4.57 0.78 -28.18
C ARG A 2 -3.55 1.03 -27.10
N VAL A 3 -3.82 2.03 -26.26
CA VAL A 3 -2.93 2.50 -25.20
C VAL A 3 -3.56 2.19 -23.85
N VAL A 4 -2.83 1.52 -22.98
CA VAL A 4 -3.26 1.26 -21.60
C VAL A 4 -2.49 2.18 -20.66
N VAL A 5 -3.21 2.92 -19.81
CA VAL A 5 -2.61 3.79 -18.81
C VAL A 5 -2.84 3.19 -17.42
N ALA A 6 -1.80 2.59 -16.86
CA ALA A 6 -1.82 1.78 -15.64
C ALA A 6 -0.80 2.30 -14.58
N PRO A 7 -0.97 3.53 -14.07
CA PRO A 7 -0.11 4.10 -13.04
C PRO A 7 -0.53 3.68 -11.64
N ASP A 8 0.40 3.84 -10.69
CA ASP A 8 0.12 3.99 -9.26
C ASP A 8 -0.16 5.46 -8.91
N SER A 9 -0.54 5.72 -7.68
CA SER A 9 -0.72 7.05 -7.12
C SER A 9 0.60 7.83 -7.04
N PHE A 10 0.51 9.15 -7.19
CA PHE A 10 1.61 10.06 -6.87
C PHE A 10 1.39 10.56 -5.44
N LYS A 11 1.90 9.78 -4.47
CA LYS A 11 1.63 9.95 -3.03
C LYS A 11 1.70 11.41 -2.59
N GLY A 12 0.64 11.89 -1.93
CA GLY A 12 0.49 13.26 -1.46
C GLY A 12 0.14 14.30 -2.53
N THR A 13 0.02 13.93 -3.84
CA THR A 13 -0.25 14.91 -4.91
C THR A 13 -1.38 14.50 -5.87
N ALA A 14 -1.51 13.22 -6.25
CA ALA A 14 -2.57 12.77 -7.14
C ALA A 14 -2.91 11.28 -6.95
N SER A 15 -4.20 10.94 -6.96
CA SER A 15 -4.66 9.55 -6.95
C SER A 15 -4.30 8.84 -8.27
N ALA A 16 -4.21 7.51 -8.26
CA ALA A 16 -3.90 6.72 -9.45
C ALA A 16 -4.87 6.98 -10.61
N ASP A 17 -6.17 7.16 -10.31
CA ASP A 17 -7.19 7.51 -11.31
C ASP A 17 -6.97 8.91 -11.89
N SER A 18 -6.64 9.92 -11.05
CA SER A 18 -6.31 11.27 -11.50
C SER A 18 -5.06 11.27 -12.38
N VAL A 19 -4.03 10.48 -12.02
CA VAL A 19 -2.81 10.31 -12.83
C VAL A 19 -3.16 9.69 -14.18
N ALA A 20 -3.92 8.58 -14.18
CA ALA A 20 -4.33 7.91 -15.41
C ALA A 20 -5.13 8.83 -16.33
N SER A 21 -6.07 9.60 -15.78
CA SER A 21 -6.90 10.53 -16.51
C SER A 21 -6.08 11.67 -17.13
N ALA A 22 -5.16 12.28 -16.36
CA ALA A 22 -4.31 13.37 -16.81
C ALA A 22 -3.34 12.92 -17.92
N VAL A 23 -2.68 11.78 -17.75
CA VAL A 23 -1.79 11.20 -18.78
C VAL A 23 -2.58 10.87 -20.05
N ALA A 24 -3.77 10.30 -19.91
CA ALA A 24 -4.66 10.00 -21.04
C ALA A 24 -5.11 11.28 -21.79
N GLU A 25 -5.41 12.34 -21.06
CA GLU A 25 -5.73 13.65 -21.67
C GLU A 25 -4.55 14.17 -22.48
N GLY A 26 -3.34 14.17 -21.89
CA GLY A 26 -2.13 14.61 -22.59
C GLY A 26 -1.84 13.80 -23.85
N TRP A 27 -2.01 12.47 -23.78
CA TRP A 27 -1.86 11.60 -24.96
C TRP A 27 -2.85 11.95 -26.07
N ARG A 28 -4.15 12.13 -25.75
CA ARG A 28 -5.19 12.49 -26.74
C ARG A 28 -4.93 13.81 -27.45
N ARG A 29 -4.24 14.75 -26.82
CA ARG A 29 -3.89 16.05 -27.45
C ARG A 29 -2.98 15.88 -28.67
N GLU A 30 -2.10 14.88 -28.64
CA GLU A 30 -1.16 14.58 -29.73
C GLU A 30 -1.69 13.46 -30.65
N ARG A 31 -2.46 12.52 -30.10
CA ARG A 31 -2.94 11.31 -30.80
C ARG A 31 -4.43 11.06 -30.53
N PRO A 32 -5.32 11.89 -31.10
CA PRO A 32 -6.75 11.86 -30.79
C PRO A 32 -7.47 10.57 -31.25
N ASP A 33 -6.92 9.87 -32.23
CA ASP A 33 -7.54 8.67 -32.79
C ASP A 33 -7.15 7.37 -32.08
N ASP A 34 -6.25 7.43 -31.09
CA ASP A 34 -5.86 6.25 -30.31
C ASP A 34 -6.94 5.87 -29.28
N GLU A 35 -7.19 4.57 -29.14
CA GLU A 35 -8.05 4.02 -28.09
C GLU A 35 -7.27 4.00 -26.78
N ILE A 36 -7.80 4.67 -25.74
CA ILE A 36 -7.14 4.72 -24.42
C ILE A 36 -7.99 3.99 -23.39
N VAL A 37 -7.36 3.04 -22.68
CA VAL A 37 -7.92 2.29 -21.58
C VAL A 37 -7.23 2.71 -20.29
N SER A 38 -7.99 3.27 -19.34
CA SER A 38 -7.51 3.57 -18.00
C SER A 38 -7.57 2.30 -17.13
N ALA A 39 -6.47 1.97 -16.48
CA ALA A 39 -6.33 0.77 -15.65
C ALA A 39 -5.45 1.09 -14.41
N PRO A 40 -5.85 2.06 -13.56
CA PRO A 40 -5.04 2.48 -12.42
C PRO A 40 -4.76 1.30 -11.49
N LEU A 41 -3.58 1.33 -10.87
CA LEU A 41 -3.10 0.33 -9.93
C LEU A 41 -2.96 0.92 -8.53
N ALA A 42 -2.74 0.04 -7.56
CA ALA A 42 -2.30 0.37 -6.21
C ALA A 42 -1.23 -0.65 -5.78
N ASP A 43 -0.42 -0.28 -4.81
CA ASP A 43 0.65 -1.13 -4.25
C ASP A 43 0.27 -1.75 -2.87
N GLY A 44 -1.01 -1.63 -2.46
CA GLY A 44 -1.48 -2.03 -1.13
C GLY A 44 -1.35 -0.92 -0.08
N GLY A 45 -1.02 0.30 -0.50
CA GLY A 45 -0.98 1.51 0.33
C GLY A 45 -2.28 2.30 0.32
N GLU A 46 -2.15 3.60 0.56
CA GLU A 46 -3.24 4.57 0.49
C GLU A 46 -3.92 4.54 -0.87
N GLY A 47 -5.27 4.56 -0.86
CA GLY A 47 -6.10 4.55 -2.06
C GLY A 47 -6.35 3.15 -2.65
N THR A 48 -5.96 2.08 -1.96
CA THR A 48 -6.24 0.71 -2.39
C THR A 48 -7.74 0.45 -2.49
N VAL A 49 -8.52 0.81 -1.45
CA VAL A 49 -9.99 0.65 -1.45
C VAL A 49 -10.64 1.44 -2.58
N GLU A 50 -10.20 2.69 -2.78
CA GLU A 50 -10.73 3.55 -3.86
C GLU A 50 -10.35 3.02 -5.25
N GLY A 51 -9.11 2.57 -5.43
CA GLY A 51 -8.66 1.97 -6.69
C GLY A 51 -9.48 0.74 -7.07
N PHE A 52 -9.79 -0.12 -6.10
CA PHE A 52 -10.71 -1.23 -6.31
C PHE A 52 -12.14 -0.78 -6.61
N ALA A 53 -12.66 0.26 -5.92
CA ALA A 53 -14.01 0.77 -6.16
C ALA A 53 -14.17 1.34 -7.57
N VAL A 54 -13.15 2.02 -8.10
CA VAL A 54 -13.15 2.51 -9.49
C VAL A 54 -13.09 1.36 -10.49
N ALA A 55 -12.21 0.39 -10.26
CA ALA A 55 -12.04 -0.75 -11.17
C ALA A 55 -13.17 -1.79 -11.09
N ARG A 56 -13.86 -1.86 -9.94
CA ARG A 56 -14.95 -2.78 -9.64
C ARG A 56 -16.20 -2.01 -9.21
N PRO A 57 -16.89 -1.35 -10.15
CA PRO A 57 -18.11 -0.56 -9.87
C PRO A 57 -19.28 -1.42 -9.39
N ASP A 58 -19.16 -2.74 -9.44
CA ASP A 58 -20.07 -3.72 -8.86
C ASP A 58 -19.79 -4.02 -7.38
N GLY A 59 -18.73 -3.46 -6.80
CA GLY A 59 -18.43 -3.53 -5.37
C GLY A 59 -19.31 -2.60 -4.53
N ILE A 60 -19.50 -2.97 -3.26
CA ILE A 60 -20.28 -2.18 -2.28
C ILE A 60 -19.31 -1.61 -1.24
N ARG A 61 -19.27 -0.28 -1.10
CA ARG A 61 -18.48 0.40 -0.08
C ARG A 61 -19.25 0.42 1.24
N HIS A 62 -18.55 0.06 2.31
CA HIS A 62 -19.03 0.10 3.68
C HIS A 62 -18.18 1.08 4.48
N ASP A 63 -18.79 2.17 4.98
CA ASP A 63 -18.11 3.10 5.87
C ASP A 63 -18.16 2.57 7.32
N VAL A 64 -17.06 2.77 8.06
CA VAL A 64 -16.87 2.27 9.43
C VAL A 64 -16.30 3.38 10.29
N GLU A 65 -16.95 3.69 11.41
CA GLU A 65 -16.38 4.53 12.46
C GLU A 65 -15.32 3.72 13.21
N VAL A 66 -14.12 4.24 13.32
CA VAL A 66 -12.96 3.59 13.95
C VAL A 66 -12.33 4.49 15.00
N GLU A 67 -11.64 3.88 15.95
CA GLU A 67 -10.72 4.60 16.83
C GLU A 67 -9.45 4.98 16.05
N GLY A 68 -9.48 6.17 15.49
CA GLY A 68 -8.35 6.72 14.75
C GLY A 68 -7.28 7.29 15.68
N PRO A 69 -6.20 7.84 15.10
CA PRO A 69 -5.04 8.33 15.84
C PRO A 69 -5.34 9.49 16.81
N GLU A 70 -6.24 10.37 16.46
CA GLU A 70 -6.59 11.59 17.23
C GLU A 70 -8.06 11.57 17.70
N GLY A 71 -8.68 10.40 17.82
CA GLY A 71 -10.07 10.19 18.18
C GLY A 71 -10.87 9.52 17.06
N PRO A 72 -12.22 9.52 17.15
CA PRO A 72 -13.05 8.86 16.16
C PRO A 72 -12.78 9.35 14.73
N ALA A 73 -12.60 8.41 13.80
CA ALA A 73 -12.37 8.66 12.39
C ALA A 73 -13.27 7.75 11.56
N THR A 74 -13.55 8.14 10.31
CA THR A 74 -14.29 7.31 9.36
C THR A 74 -13.30 6.63 8.43
N SER A 75 -13.33 5.31 8.41
CA SER A 75 -12.63 4.47 7.44
C SER A 75 -13.64 3.73 6.56
N ALA A 76 -13.18 2.91 5.63
CA ALA A 76 -14.06 2.11 4.80
C ALA A 76 -13.40 0.82 4.34
N TRP A 77 -14.24 -0.14 3.94
CA TRP A 77 -13.82 -1.31 3.18
C TRP A 77 -14.77 -1.55 2.00
N LEU A 78 -14.31 -2.28 0.99
CA LEU A 78 -15.07 -2.59 -0.20
C LEU A 78 -15.42 -4.07 -0.23
N GLU A 79 -16.72 -4.39 -0.34
CA GLU A 79 -17.22 -5.73 -0.59
C GLU A 79 -17.27 -6.00 -2.09
N LEU A 80 -16.60 -7.06 -2.54
CA LEU A 80 -16.68 -7.54 -3.91
C LEU A 80 -17.75 -8.62 -4.04
N PRO A 81 -18.36 -8.82 -5.24
CA PRO A 81 -19.47 -9.76 -5.44
C PRO A 81 -19.16 -11.22 -5.10
N ASP A 82 -17.89 -11.61 -5.05
CA ASP A 82 -17.46 -12.96 -4.67
C ASP A 82 -17.32 -13.14 -3.14
N GLY A 83 -17.65 -12.11 -2.35
CA GLY A 83 -17.53 -12.10 -0.90
C GLY A 83 -16.13 -11.74 -0.40
N THR A 84 -15.24 -11.27 -1.28
CA THR A 84 -13.95 -10.70 -0.88
C THR A 84 -14.14 -9.30 -0.31
N ALA A 85 -13.56 -9.01 0.84
CA ALA A 85 -13.46 -7.65 1.37
C ALA A 85 -12.05 -7.08 1.14
N VAL A 86 -11.98 -5.88 0.57
CA VAL A 86 -10.75 -5.10 0.43
C VAL A 86 -10.68 -4.09 1.56
N VAL A 87 -9.62 -4.16 2.35
CA VAL A 87 -9.37 -3.33 3.54
C VAL A 87 -8.04 -2.63 3.37
N GLU A 88 -7.93 -1.38 3.81
CA GLU A 88 -6.63 -0.69 3.85
C GLU A 88 -6.33 -0.13 5.24
N LEU A 89 -5.08 -0.25 5.66
CA LEU A 89 -4.60 0.30 6.92
C LEU A 89 -4.56 1.83 6.87
N ALA A 90 -4.23 2.40 5.71
CA ALA A 90 -4.00 3.84 5.54
C ALA A 90 -5.19 4.68 5.98
N SER A 91 -6.42 4.26 5.71
CA SER A 91 -7.64 5.00 6.07
C SER A 91 -8.07 4.82 7.53
N ALA A 92 -7.49 3.83 8.27
CA ALA A 92 -7.86 3.52 9.65
C ALA A 92 -6.75 3.85 10.68
N ALA A 93 -5.49 3.67 10.28
CA ALA A 93 -4.32 3.84 11.16
C ALA A 93 -3.11 4.40 10.36
N GLY A 94 -3.37 5.19 9.32
CA GLY A 94 -2.37 5.73 8.42
C GLY A 94 -1.66 6.97 8.95
N ILE A 95 -0.47 7.24 8.41
CA ILE A 95 0.38 8.36 8.84
C ILE A 95 -0.24 9.73 8.48
N GLU A 96 -1.03 9.79 7.41
CA GLU A 96 -1.71 11.03 6.97
C GLU A 96 -2.86 11.45 7.93
N LEU A 97 -3.32 10.54 8.78
CA LEU A 97 -4.37 10.83 9.78
C LEU A 97 -3.82 11.53 11.04
N TRP A 98 -2.51 11.69 11.17
CA TRP A 98 -1.87 12.29 12.33
C TRP A 98 -1.47 13.73 12.07
N GLY A 99 -1.89 14.67 12.93
CA GLY A 99 -1.37 16.04 12.94
C GLY A 99 0.08 16.12 13.39
N THR A 100 0.48 15.22 14.31
CA THR A 100 1.86 15.07 14.80
C THR A 100 2.19 13.59 14.94
N ASN A 101 3.34 13.16 14.42
CA ASN A 101 3.79 11.78 14.53
C ASN A 101 4.00 11.37 16.00
N GLN A 102 3.48 10.21 16.38
CA GLN A 102 3.57 9.66 17.73
C GLN A 102 4.05 8.21 17.69
N PRO A 103 5.36 7.98 17.52
CA PRO A 103 5.91 6.66 17.22
C PRO A 103 5.66 5.60 18.29
N PHE A 104 5.47 6.02 19.56
CA PHE A 104 5.25 5.10 20.68
C PHE A 104 3.78 4.80 20.97
N THR A 105 2.85 5.68 20.60
CA THR A 105 1.43 5.55 20.97
C THR A 105 0.54 5.21 19.78
N ALA A 106 1.01 5.40 18.55
CA ALA A 106 0.27 5.03 17.34
C ALA A 106 -0.06 3.53 17.35
N SER A 107 -1.32 3.19 17.10
CA SER A 107 -1.87 1.85 17.21
C SER A 107 -2.55 1.41 15.92
N THR A 108 -2.59 0.10 15.70
CA THR A 108 -3.35 -0.55 14.63
C THR A 108 -4.80 -0.87 15.02
N HIS A 109 -5.31 -0.34 16.13
CA HIS A 109 -6.67 -0.64 16.62
C HIS A 109 -7.74 -0.44 15.55
N GLY A 110 -7.74 0.74 14.90
CA GLY A 110 -8.70 1.05 13.84
C GLY A 110 -8.68 0.07 12.67
N LEU A 111 -7.51 -0.46 12.28
CA LEU A 111 -7.45 -1.54 11.27
C LEU A 111 -8.18 -2.79 11.75
N GLY A 112 -8.02 -3.14 13.03
CA GLY A 112 -8.77 -4.25 13.65
C GLY A 112 -10.28 -4.07 13.55
N GLU A 113 -10.78 -2.84 13.77
CA GLU A 113 -12.21 -2.52 13.69
C GLU A 113 -12.74 -2.63 12.26
N VAL A 114 -11.99 -2.17 11.25
CA VAL A 114 -12.37 -2.33 9.84
C VAL A 114 -12.43 -3.81 9.46
N ILE A 115 -11.41 -4.60 9.84
CA ILE A 115 -11.40 -6.06 9.60
C ILE A 115 -12.57 -6.73 10.30
N ALA A 116 -12.84 -6.38 11.58
CA ALA A 116 -13.96 -6.94 12.32
C ALA A 116 -15.31 -6.62 11.66
N SER A 117 -15.51 -5.40 11.16
CA SER A 117 -16.69 -4.98 10.41
C SER A 117 -16.89 -5.82 9.15
N ALA A 118 -15.84 -6.05 8.37
CA ALA A 118 -15.91 -6.89 7.17
C ALA A 118 -16.28 -8.35 7.50
N LEU A 119 -15.68 -8.91 8.56
CA LEU A 119 -16.00 -10.27 9.02
C LEU A 119 -17.44 -10.39 9.54
N ASP A 120 -17.94 -9.38 10.26
CA ASP A 120 -19.31 -9.34 10.78
C ASP A 120 -20.34 -9.20 9.66
N ALA A 121 -19.99 -8.57 8.54
CA ALA A 121 -20.79 -8.53 7.32
C ALA A 121 -20.76 -9.84 6.52
N GLY A 122 -19.91 -10.79 6.90
CA GLY A 122 -19.85 -12.12 6.28
C GLY A 122 -18.79 -12.26 5.18
N ALA A 123 -17.77 -11.40 5.16
CA ALA A 123 -16.68 -11.54 4.22
C ALA A 123 -16.04 -12.94 4.29
N THR A 124 -15.90 -13.56 3.13
CA THR A 124 -15.35 -14.92 3.02
C THR A 124 -13.85 -14.95 2.70
N ARG A 125 -13.27 -13.81 2.29
CA ARG A 125 -11.86 -13.58 2.01
C ARG A 125 -11.50 -12.13 2.30
N LEU A 126 -10.26 -11.87 2.71
CA LEU A 126 -9.77 -10.52 2.92
C LEU A 126 -8.54 -10.24 2.05
N LEU A 127 -8.51 -9.05 1.45
CA LEU A 127 -7.33 -8.41 0.89
C LEU A 127 -7.00 -7.21 1.77
N VAL A 128 -5.85 -7.22 2.44
CA VAL A 128 -5.47 -6.21 3.43
C VAL A 128 -4.26 -5.44 2.94
N GLY A 129 -4.46 -4.21 2.49
CA GLY A 129 -3.40 -3.27 2.17
C GLY A 129 -2.80 -2.69 3.46
N VAL A 130 -1.48 -2.76 3.61
CA VAL A 130 -0.80 -2.36 4.85
C VAL A 130 0.16 -1.17 4.68
N GLY A 131 0.20 -0.54 3.51
CA GLY A 131 1.02 0.63 3.26
C GLY A 131 0.60 1.86 4.06
N SER A 132 1.48 2.86 4.12
CA SER A 132 1.26 4.18 4.76
C SER A 132 0.94 4.15 6.25
N SER A 133 1.37 3.12 7.00
CA SER A 133 1.08 2.99 8.44
C SER A 133 1.76 4.06 9.31
N ALA A 134 1.05 4.54 10.35
CA ALA A 134 1.61 5.39 11.40
C ALA A 134 2.25 4.59 12.55
N SER A 135 1.75 3.39 12.82
CA SER A 135 2.07 2.59 13.99
C SER A 135 3.38 1.80 13.86
N THR A 136 3.97 1.47 15.01
CA THR A 136 5.05 0.49 15.17
C THR A 136 4.74 -0.43 16.37
N ASP A 137 3.47 -0.79 16.51
CA ASP A 137 2.92 -1.57 17.61
C ASP A 137 2.95 -3.09 17.39
N GLY A 138 3.63 -3.56 16.33
CA GLY A 138 3.67 -4.98 16.00
C GLY A 138 2.32 -5.56 15.60
N GLY A 139 1.32 -4.71 15.29
CA GLY A 139 -0.06 -5.12 15.02
C GLY A 139 -0.87 -5.47 16.28
N ALA A 140 -0.37 -5.11 17.47
CA ALA A 140 -0.99 -5.47 18.75
C ALA A 140 -2.42 -4.93 18.88
N GLY A 141 -2.67 -3.69 18.45
CA GLY A 141 -4.00 -3.09 18.47
C GLY A 141 -4.99 -3.87 17.62
N MET A 142 -4.62 -4.21 16.40
CA MET A 142 -5.44 -5.03 15.50
C MET A 142 -5.73 -6.40 16.11
N LEU A 143 -4.70 -7.10 16.62
CA LEU A 143 -4.89 -8.42 17.24
C LEU A 143 -5.86 -8.34 18.42
N ALA A 144 -5.77 -7.30 19.26
CA ALA A 144 -6.66 -7.11 20.40
C ALA A 144 -8.13 -6.98 19.98
N VAL A 145 -8.43 -6.19 18.94
CA VAL A 145 -9.79 -6.06 18.40
C VAL A 145 -10.29 -7.37 17.81
N LEU A 146 -9.39 -8.15 17.19
CA LEU A 146 -9.74 -9.47 16.64
C LEU A 146 -9.87 -10.55 17.72
N GLY A 147 -9.68 -10.24 19.00
CA GLY A 147 -9.94 -11.12 20.13
C GLY A 147 -8.69 -11.72 20.79
N ALA A 148 -7.47 -11.33 20.38
CA ALA A 148 -6.27 -11.67 21.13
C ALA A 148 -6.21 -10.93 22.45
N ARG A 149 -5.57 -11.56 23.44
CA ARG A 149 -5.26 -10.91 24.73
C ARG A 149 -3.74 -10.81 24.87
N ILE A 150 -3.25 -9.57 24.89
CA ILE A 150 -1.85 -9.26 25.20
C ILE A 150 -1.86 -8.65 26.60
N ILE A 151 -1.25 -9.32 27.57
CA ILE A 151 -1.38 -8.97 28.98
C ILE A 151 -0.02 -8.69 29.63
N ASP A 152 -0.06 -7.85 30.65
CA ASP A 152 1.05 -7.55 31.54
C ASP A 152 1.18 -8.54 32.70
N ALA A 153 2.12 -8.28 33.63
CA ALA A 153 2.40 -9.16 34.76
C ALA A 153 1.25 -9.22 35.79
N ASP A 154 0.37 -8.24 35.82
CA ASP A 154 -0.82 -8.20 36.68
C ASP A 154 -2.03 -8.89 36.04
N GLY A 155 -1.93 -9.27 34.78
CA GLY A 155 -2.98 -9.94 33.99
C GLY A 155 -3.92 -8.97 33.31
N ASP A 156 -3.62 -7.68 33.35
CA ASP A 156 -4.37 -6.63 32.67
C ASP A 156 -3.92 -6.49 31.21
N ALA A 157 -4.79 -5.92 30.34
CA ALA A 157 -4.43 -5.63 28.97
C ALA A 157 -3.33 -4.55 28.91
N ILE A 158 -2.33 -4.74 28.04
CA ILE A 158 -1.27 -3.74 27.84
C ILE A 158 -1.83 -2.43 27.25
N GLY A 159 -1.10 -1.34 27.46
CA GLY A 159 -1.41 -0.05 26.84
C GLY A 159 -1.25 -0.09 25.30
N PRO A 160 -1.75 0.95 24.59
CA PRO A 160 -1.67 1.03 23.14
C PRO A 160 -0.25 1.33 22.62
N GLY A 161 -0.06 1.06 21.34
CA GLY A 161 1.15 1.42 20.61
C GLY A 161 2.38 0.60 21.01
N ASN A 162 3.54 1.04 20.51
CA ASN A 162 4.82 0.39 20.81
C ASN A 162 5.17 0.46 22.31
N ALA A 163 4.80 1.55 23.00
CA ALA A 163 5.07 1.71 24.42
C ALA A 163 4.41 0.60 25.26
N GLY A 164 3.17 0.23 24.96
CA GLY A 164 2.45 -0.83 25.67
C GLY A 164 3.13 -2.20 25.57
N LEU A 165 3.86 -2.45 24.50
CA LEU A 165 4.59 -3.72 24.31
C LEU A 165 5.70 -3.93 25.37
N ALA A 166 6.17 -2.85 26.02
CA ALA A 166 7.18 -2.94 27.07
C ALA A 166 6.70 -3.79 28.28
N ASP A 167 5.40 -3.83 28.51
CA ASP A 167 4.79 -4.52 29.65
C ASP A 167 4.29 -5.92 29.30
N ALA A 168 4.29 -6.29 28.00
CA ALA A 168 3.75 -7.57 27.54
C ALA A 168 4.51 -8.78 28.12
N VAL A 169 3.76 -9.69 28.76
CA VAL A 169 4.30 -10.96 29.31
C VAL A 169 3.63 -12.21 28.75
N ALA A 170 2.43 -12.07 28.16
CA ALA A 170 1.74 -13.20 27.50
C ALA A 170 0.90 -12.70 26.30
N LEU A 171 0.78 -13.59 25.31
CA LEU A 171 -0.07 -13.44 24.12
C LEU A 171 -0.99 -14.65 24.05
N ASP A 172 -2.27 -14.45 24.25
CA ASP A 172 -3.31 -15.48 24.12
C ASP A 172 -4.15 -15.22 22.86
N LEU A 173 -4.08 -16.15 21.91
CA LEU A 173 -4.79 -16.13 20.65
C LEU A 173 -6.04 -17.01 20.63
N SER A 174 -6.37 -17.68 21.75
CA SER A 174 -7.42 -18.70 21.79
C SER A 174 -8.82 -18.17 21.50
N SER A 175 -9.07 -16.87 21.72
CA SER A 175 -10.35 -16.21 21.50
C SER A 175 -10.39 -15.38 20.21
N MET A 176 -9.36 -15.47 19.39
CA MET A 176 -9.33 -14.72 18.12
C MET A 176 -10.44 -15.16 17.17
N ARG A 177 -10.98 -14.19 16.45
CA ARG A 177 -11.86 -14.44 15.29
C ARG A 177 -11.14 -15.37 14.31
N PRO A 178 -11.82 -16.39 13.78
CA PRO A 178 -11.20 -17.31 12.81
C PRO A 178 -10.89 -16.57 11.51
N VAL A 179 -9.82 -17.01 10.85
CA VAL A 179 -9.52 -16.60 9.46
C VAL A 179 -10.71 -17.02 8.57
N PRO A 180 -11.22 -16.16 7.70
CA PRO A 180 -12.31 -16.50 6.78
C PRO A 180 -11.89 -17.64 5.84
N ALA A 181 -12.86 -18.43 5.36
CA ALA A 181 -12.61 -19.68 4.60
C ALA A 181 -11.77 -19.47 3.32
N GLY A 182 -11.88 -18.30 2.67
CA GLY A 182 -11.09 -17.91 1.51
C GLY A 182 -9.72 -17.31 1.85
N GLY A 183 -9.37 -17.24 3.14
CA GLY A 183 -8.08 -16.74 3.63
C GLY A 183 -7.98 -15.23 3.74
N VAL A 184 -6.80 -14.80 4.17
CA VAL A 184 -6.40 -13.39 4.29
C VAL A 184 -5.11 -13.19 3.53
N VAL A 185 -5.10 -12.29 2.56
CA VAL A 185 -3.92 -11.90 1.79
C VAL A 185 -3.51 -10.49 2.19
N VAL A 186 -2.28 -10.36 2.66
CA VAL A 186 -1.65 -9.07 2.96
C VAL A 186 -0.96 -8.57 1.69
N LEU A 187 -1.38 -7.41 1.22
CA LEU A 187 -0.83 -6.75 0.04
C LEU A 187 0.38 -5.90 0.47
N CYS A 188 1.58 -6.39 0.16
CA CYS A 188 2.81 -5.79 0.69
C CYS A 188 4.00 -6.06 -0.23
N ASP A 189 4.70 -4.99 -0.65
CA ASP A 189 5.87 -5.06 -1.53
C ASP A 189 7.21 -4.93 -0.76
N VAL A 190 7.17 -4.88 0.60
CA VAL A 190 8.39 -4.86 1.40
C VAL A 190 8.65 -6.22 2.03
N SER A 191 9.92 -6.63 2.04
CA SER A 191 10.39 -7.90 2.60
C SER A 191 11.11 -7.76 3.94
N ASN A 192 11.06 -6.59 4.56
CA ASN A 192 11.76 -6.32 5.82
C ASN A 192 11.32 -7.30 6.92
N PRO A 193 12.27 -7.84 7.71
CA PRO A 193 11.96 -8.61 8.91
C PRO A 193 11.38 -7.71 9.99
N LEU A 194 10.81 -8.29 11.05
CA LEU A 194 10.29 -7.53 12.17
C LEU A 194 11.39 -6.79 12.94
N LEU A 195 12.54 -7.42 13.16
CA LEU A 195 13.59 -6.98 14.08
C LEU A 195 14.93 -6.72 13.38
N GLY A 196 15.80 -6.01 14.09
CA GLY A 196 17.18 -5.76 13.68
C GLY A 196 17.37 -4.52 12.81
N PRO A 197 18.57 -4.36 12.20
CA PRO A 197 18.92 -3.13 11.48
C PRO A 197 18.10 -2.90 10.19
N PHE A 198 17.49 -3.95 9.67
CA PHE A 198 16.56 -3.90 8.52
C PHE A 198 15.11 -4.11 8.95
N GLY A 199 14.84 -4.12 10.26
CA GLY A 199 13.52 -4.37 10.84
C GLY A 199 12.60 -3.15 10.83
N ALA A 200 11.38 -3.39 11.32
CA ALA A 200 10.28 -2.41 11.33
C ALA A 200 10.66 -1.08 11.97
N ALA A 201 11.23 -1.10 13.18
CA ALA A 201 11.60 0.12 13.91
C ALA A 201 12.74 0.87 13.21
N ALA A 202 13.79 0.15 12.80
CA ALA A 202 15.00 0.77 12.24
C ALA A 202 14.75 1.43 10.87
N VAL A 203 13.97 0.77 9.99
CA VAL A 203 13.75 1.24 8.62
C VAL A 203 12.60 2.23 8.54
N PHE A 204 11.50 1.97 9.25
CA PHE A 204 10.28 2.76 9.09
C PHE A 204 9.98 3.69 10.28
N GLY A 205 10.67 3.52 11.42
CA GLY A 205 10.51 4.37 12.60
C GLY A 205 10.79 5.86 12.34
N PRO A 206 11.89 6.23 11.66
CA PRO A 206 12.23 7.63 11.43
C PRO A 206 11.14 8.42 10.71
N GLN A 207 10.52 7.86 9.66
CA GLN A 207 9.42 8.54 8.96
C GLN A 207 8.15 8.68 9.80
N LYS A 208 8.03 7.91 10.88
CA LYS A 208 6.93 7.95 11.86
C LYS A 208 7.27 8.81 13.08
N GLY A 209 8.37 9.57 13.04
CA GLY A 209 8.79 10.50 14.05
C GLY A 209 9.68 9.91 15.15
N ALA A 210 10.19 8.69 15.00
CA ALA A 210 11.14 8.12 15.96
C ALA A 210 12.53 8.76 15.78
N GLU A 211 13.09 9.22 16.89
CA GLU A 211 14.46 9.71 16.96
C GLU A 211 15.47 8.54 17.03
N PRO A 212 16.75 8.75 16.73
CA PRO A 212 17.75 7.67 16.74
C PRO A 212 17.80 6.86 18.04
N ASP A 213 17.61 7.52 19.19
CA ASP A 213 17.64 6.87 20.52
C ASP A 213 16.36 6.07 20.81
N ASP A 214 15.26 6.32 20.10
CA ASP A 214 14.00 5.58 20.20
C ASP A 214 14.08 4.21 19.54
N ILE A 215 14.85 4.09 18.46
CA ILE A 215 14.89 2.89 17.63
C ILE A 215 15.26 1.61 18.41
N PRO A 216 16.31 1.62 19.25
CA PRO A 216 16.63 0.45 20.07
C PRO A 216 15.51 0.07 21.05
N VAL A 217 14.82 1.06 21.64
CA VAL A 217 13.70 0.85 22.57
C VAL A 217 12.54 0.20 21.82
N MET A 218 12.11 0.79 20.70
CA MET A 218 11.03 0.28 19.88
C MET A 218 11.30 -1.14 19.37
N ASN A 219 12.52 -1.41 18.92
CA ASN A 219 12.93 -2.74 18.48
C ASN A 219 12.93 -3.74 19.65
N GLY A 220 13.34 -3.33 20.85
CA GLY A 220 13.28 -4.13 22.09
C GLY A 220 11.84 -4.52 22.44
N ASN A 221 10.91 -3.58 22.33
CA ASN A 221 9.48 -3.80 22.57
C ASN A 221 8.87 -4.78 21.57
N LEU A 222 9.17 -4.60 20.27
CA LEU A 222 8.77 -5.56 19.21
C LEU A 222 9.37 -6.95 19.46
N SER A 223 10.63 -7.03 19.92
CA SER A 223 11.27 -8.31 20.25
C SER A 223 10.56 -9.02 21.40
N ARG A 224 10.08 -8.26 22.40
CA ARG A 224 9.29 -8.81 23.49
C ARG A 224 7.98 -9.42 22.99
N LEU A 225 7.23 -8.69 22.17
CA LEU A 225 6.01 -9.21 21.56
C LEU A 225 6.28 -10.46 20.72
N ALA A 226 7.32 -10.43 19.86
CA ALA A 226 7.68 -11.54 19.00
C ALA A 226 8.04 -12.83 19.79
N ALA A 227 8.67 -12.69 20.95
CA ALA A 227 9.00 -13.80 21.83
C ALA A 227 7.77 -14.52 22.43
N LEU A 228 6.62 -13.89 22.42
CA LEU A 228 5.34 -14.44 22.88
C LEU A 228 4.55 -15.16 21.79
N GLY A 229 4.89 -14.93 20.53
CA GLY A 229 4.22 -15.52 19.38
C GLY A 229 4.95 -16.74 18.80
N THR A 230 4.44 -17.25 17.69
CA THR A 230 4.97 -18.44 17.02
C THR A 230 5.59 -18.16 15.65
N VAL A 231 5.30 -17.00 15.05
CA VAL A 231 5.85 -16.60 13.76
C VAL A 231 7.28 -16.11 13.95
N ASP A 232 8.19 -16.62 13.12
CA ASP A 232 9.59 -16.19 13.10
C ASP A 232 9.66 -14.70 12.73
N PRO A 233 10.23 -13.82 13.59
CA PRO A 233 10.40 -12.42 13.30
C PRO A 233 11.29 -12.13 12.07
N ALA A 234 12.08 -13.11 11.60
CA ALA A 234 12.86 -13.01 10.38
C ALA A 234 12.06 -13.28 9.10
N THR A 235 10.78 -13.69 9.21
CA THR A 235 9.92 -13.95 8.05
C THR A 235 9.86 -12.69 7.16
N PRO A 236 10.09 -12.80 5.82
CA PRO A 236 9.97 -11.68 4.91
C PRO A 236 8.59 -11.01 5.00
N GLY A 237 8.58 -9.68 5.13
CA GLY A 237 7.36 -8.89 5.30
C GLY A 237 6.82 -8.83 6.73
N ALA A 238 7.38 -9.55 7.70
CA ALA A 238 6.98 -9.45 9.10
C ALA A 238 7.13 -8.03 9.67
N GLY A 239 8.09 -7.25 9.16
CA GLY A 239 8.31 -5.85 9.55
C GLY A 239 7.40 -4.84 8.85
N ALA A 240 6.61 -5.27 7.87
CA ALA A 240 5.71 -4.38 7.15
C ALA A 240 4.76 -3.67 8.11
N ALA A 241 4.50 -2.38 7.82
CA ALA A 241 3.58 -1.55 8.60
C ALA A 241 3.87 -1.57 10.12
N GLY A 242 5.15 -1.44 10.50
CA GLY A 242 5.53 -1.40 11.90
C GLY A 242 5.33 -2.72 12.66
N GLY A 243 5.34 -3.84 11.94
CA GLY A 243 5.14 -5.18 12.47
C GLY A 243 3.70 -5.71 12.33
N THR A 244 2.79 -4.95 11.72
CA THR A 244 1.44 -5.42 11.39
C THR A 244 1.49 -6.68 10.51
N GLY A 245 2.48 -6.76 9.60
CA GLY A 245 2.73 -7.96 8.81
C GLY A 245 2.96 -9.20 9.68
N TRP A 246 3.75 -9.10 10.76
CA TRP A 246 3.97 -10.18 11.70
C TRP A 246 2.66 -10.60 12.40
N ALA A 247 1.85 -9.62 12.83
CA ALA A 247 0.58 -9.91 13.50
C ALA A 247 -0.42 -10.59 12.56
N LEU A 248 -0.50 -10.17 11.31
CA LEU A 248 -1.35 -10.80 10.30
C LEU A 248 -0.90 -12.24 10.01
N LEU A 249 0.43 -12.49 9.95
CA LEU A 249 0.97 -13.85 9.85
C LEU A 249 0.61 -14.69 11.09
N GLN A 250 0.67 -14.10 12.32
CA GLN A 250 0.23 -14.77 13.55
C GLN A 250 -1.25 -15.17 13.50
N TRP A 251 -2.08 -14.37 12.86
CA TRP A 251 -3.50 -14.66 12.65
C TRP A 251 -3.72 -15.75 11.58
N GLY A 252 -2.73 -16.02 10.72
CA GLY A 252 -2.80 -17.02 9.65
C GLY A 252 -2.98 -16.43 8.26
N ALA A 253 -2.66 -15.14 8.06
CA ALA A 253 -2.62 -14.50 6.75
C ALA A 253 -1.40 -14.94 5.93
N GLU A 254 -1.48 -14.70 4.62
CA GLU A 254 -0.37 -14.86 3.67
C GLU A 254 0.05 -13.52 3.11
N ILE A 255 1.36 -13.22 3.13
CA ILE A 255 1.90 -12.00 2.50
C ILE A 255 2.17 -12.27 1.03
N ARG A 256 1.66 -11.38 0.17
CA ARG A 256 1.89 -11.41 -1.29
C ARG A 256 2.25 -10.01 -1.79
N SER A 257 2.90 -9.94 -2.96
CA SER A 257 3.14 -8.67 -3.64
C SER A 257 1.82 -7.93 -3.85
N GLY A 258 1.79 -6.65 -3.44
CA GLY A 258 0.61 -5.78 -3.59
C GLY A 258 0.29 -5.56 -5.05
N ALA A 259 1.26 -5.09 -5.84
CA ALA A 259 1.08 -4.79 -7.25
C ALA A 259 0.64 -6.00 -8.08
N GLU A 260 1.26 -7.18 -7.86
CA GLU A 260 0.91 -8.41 -8.56
C GLU A 260 -0.49 -8.91 -8.17
N SER A 261 -0.80 -8.94 -6.88
CA SER A 261 -2.09 -9.42 -6.38
C SER A 261 -3.24 -8.52 -6.82
N ILE A 262 -3.09 -7.19 -6.68
CA ILE A 262 -4.07 -6.22 -7.13
C ILE A 262 -4.24 -6.30 -8.65
N GLY A 263 -3.12 -6.34 -9.38
CA GLY A 263 -3.15 -6.45 -10.83
C GLY A 263 -3.88 -7.70 -11.32
N ALA A 264 -3.70 -8.84 -10.65
CA ALA A 264 -4.42 -10.08 -10.95
C ALA A 264 -5.92 -9.95 -10.68
N GLU A 265 -6.32 -9.42 -9.53
CA GLU A 265 -7.73 -9.20 -9.15
C GLU A 265 -8.44 -8.21 -10.09
N LEU A 266 -7.72 -7.19 -10.58
CA LEU A 266 -8.23 -6.19 -11.52
C LEU A 266 -8.12 -6.62 -12.99
N GLY A 267 -7.58 -7.81 -13.28
CA GLY A 267 -7.45 -8.31 -14.64
C GLY A 267 -6.41 -7.59 -15.51
N ILE A 268 -5.46 -6.89 -14.90
CA ILE A 268 -4.40 -6.11 -15.59
C ILE A 268 -3.64 -6.96 -16.62
N PRO A 269 -3.26 -8.24 -16.37
CA PRO A 269 -2.57 -9.04 -17.38
C PRO A 269 -3.37 -9.18 -18.69
N ALA A 270 -4.69 -9.36 -18.61
CA ALA A 270 -5.56 -9.47 -19.78
C ALA A 270 -5.70 -8.14 -20.53
N ILE A 271 -5.80 -7.02 -19.79
CA ILE A 271 -5.89 -5.66 -20.35
C ILE A 271 -4.58 -5.33 -21.09
N VAL A 272 -3.42 -5.53 -20.44
CA VAL A 272 -2.08 -5.26 -20.97
C VAL A 272 -1.77 -6.12 -22.21
N ALA A 273 -2.23 -7.38 -22.24
CA ALA A 273 -2.02 -8.26 -23.38
C ALA A 273 -2.61 -7.73 -24.71
N THR A 274 -3.62 -6.87 -24.63
CA THR A 274 -4.30 -6.29 -25.80
C THR A 274 -3.77 -4.92 -26.22
N ALA A 275 -2.80 -4.35 -25.49
CA ALA A 275 -2.28 -3.02 -25.72
C ALA A 275 -1.12 -3.01 -26.72
N ASP A 276 -1.03 -1.98 -27.55
CA ASP A 276 0.14 -1.68 -28.38
C ASP A 276 1.21 -0.96 -27.54
N VAL A 277 0.77 -0.04 -26.67
CA VAL A 277 1.61 0.75 -25.75
C VAL A 277 0.98 0.73 -24.38
N ILE A 278 1.81 0.61 -23.36
CA ILE A 278 1.41 0.76 -21.95
C ILE A 278 2.14 1.95 -21.34
N ILE A 279 1.44 2.73 -20.51
CA ILE A 279 2.04 3.79 -19.71
C ILE A 279 1.80 3.45 -18.25
N THR A 280 2.87 3.32 -17.50
CA THR A 280 2.81 3.14 -16.05
C THR A 280 3.52 4.30 -15.35
N GLY A 281 3.36 4.42 -14.04
CA GLY A 281 4.02 5.51 -13.31
C GLY A 281 3.79 5.48 -11.82
N GLU A 282 4.53 6.34 -11.11
CA GLU A 282 4.43 6.58 -9.68
C GLU A 282 5.05 7.93 -9.29
N GLY A 283 4.88 8.37 -8.03
CA GLY A 283 5.43 9.64 -7.56
C GLY A 283 6.95 9.70 -7.55
N ARG A 284 7.64 8.61 -7.18
CA ARG A 284 9.11 8.53 -7.18
C ARG A 284 9.58 7.15 -7.61
N PHE A 285 10.25 7.11 -8.75
CA PHE A 285 10.86 5.89 -9.26
C PHE A 285 12.30 5.76 -8.74
N ASP A 286 12.51 4.84 -7.80
CA ASP A 286 13.81 4.60 -7.15
C ASP A 286 14.18 3.11 -7.10
N GLY A 287 15.27 2.76 -6.43
CA GLY A 287 15.74 1.38 -6.32
C GLY A 287 14.77 0.42 -5.62
N GLN A 288 13.83 0.92 -4.80
CA GLN A 288 12.80 0.09 -4.18
C GLN A 288 11.69 -0.24 -5.18
N THR A 289 11.39 0.68 -6.08
CA THR A 289 10.41 0.47 -7.15
C THR A 289 10.84 -0.61 -8.12
N ALA A 290 12.13 -0.63 -8.48
CA ALA A 290 12.70 -1.67 -9.34
C ALA A 290 12.59 -3.09 -8.74
N ALA A 291 12.31 -3.20 -7.44
CA ALA A 291 12.20 -4.46 -6.71
C ALA A 291 10.80 -5.11 -6.70
N GLY A 292 9.80 -4.55 -7.45
CA GLY A 292 8.50 -5.26 -7.61
C GLY A 292 7.23 -4.42 -7.42
N LYS A 293 7.33 -3.09 -7.31
CA LYS A 293 6.16 -2.20 -7.26
C LYS A 293 5.42 -2.11 -8.61
N ALA A 294 4.30 -1.40 -8.64
CA ALA A 294 3.41 -1.28 -9.79
C ALA A 294 4.11 -1.02 -11.13
N PRO A 295 5.06 -0.06 -11.29
CA PRO A 295 5.73 0.15 -12.56
C PRO A 295 6.58 -1.05 -13.02
N ALA A 296 7.28 -1.72 -12.11
CA ALA A 296 8.08 -2.90 -12.43
C ALA A 296 7.20 -4.10 -12.82
N TYR A 297 6.10 -4.31 -12.09
CA TYR A 297 5.10 -5.33 -12.41
C TYR A 297 4.53 -5.15 -13.82
N VAL A 298 4.08 -3.93 -14.16
CA VAL A 298 3.51 -3.63 -15.48
C VAL A 298 4.55 -3.80 -16.58
N ALA A 299 5.78 -3.35 -16.37
CA ALA A 299 6.88 -3.53 -17.32
C ALA A 299 7.22 -5.01 -17.56
N ALA A 300 7.13 -5.85 -16.52
CA ALA A 300 7.33 -7.29 -16.65
C ALA A 300 6.23 -7.99 -17.46
N LEU A 301 4.98 -7.48 -17.42
CA LEU A 301 3.88 -8.00 -18.24
C LEU A 301 4.04 -7.68 -19.74
N ALA A 302 4.69 -6.56 -20.08
CA ALA A 302 4.85 -6.12 -21.47
C ALA A 302 6.24 -5.51 -21.73
N PRO A 303 7.30 -6.33 -21.73
CA PRO A 303 8.66 -5.87 -22.00
C PRO A 303 8.76 -5.14 -23.34
N GLY A 304 9.45 -3.99 -23.35
CA GLY A 304 9.68 -3.19 -24.55
C GLY A 304 8.48 -2.38 -25.04
N ARG A 305 7.29 -2.50 -24.43
CA ARG A 305 6.08 -1.75 -24.78
C ARG A 305 5.60 -0.83 -23.66
N THR A 306 6.24 -0.88 -22.50
CA THR A 306 5.83 -0.11 -21.32
C THR A 306 6.68 1.16 -21.19
N MET A 307 6.03 2.32 -21.22
CA MET A 307 6.63 3.63 -20.98
C MET A 307 6.41 4.05 -19.52
N LEU A 308 7.30 4.88 -18.99
CA LEU A 308 7.26 5.36 -17.60
C LEU A 308 6.96 6.85 -17.51
N VAL A 309 6.05 7.23 -16.61
CA VAL A 309 5.93 8.60 -16.09
C VAL A 309 6.15 8.57 -14.59
N ALA A 310 7.03 9.44 -14.08
CA ALA A 310 7.27 9.53 -12.64
C ALA A 310 7.42 10.99 -12.19
N GLY A 311 7.08 11.27 -10.94
CA GLY A 311 7.32 12.59 -10.34
C GLY A 311 8.80 12.92 -10.35
N SER A 312 9.65 11.99 -9.85
CA SER A 312 11.11 12.00 -10.02
C SER A 312 11.62 10.61 -10.38
N ILE A 313 12.79 10.56 -11.04
CA ILE A 313 13.46 9.33 -11.44
C ILE A 313 14.87 9.32 -10.82
N ASP A 314 15.08 8.39 -9.89
CA ASP A 314 16.32 8.22 -9.15
C ASP A 314 16.95 6.81 -9.36
N ALA A 315 16.47 6.04 -10.36
CA ALA A 315 16.94 4.70 -10.69
C ALA A 315 17.10 4.49 -12.22
N ASP A 316 17.67 3.37 -12.61
CA ASP A 316 17.85 2.98 -14.02
C ASP A 316 16.47 2.72 -14.66
N VAL A 317 16.22 3.35 -15.81
CA VAL A 317 14.99 3.25 -16.61
C VAL A 317 15.21 2.54 -17.95
N SER A 318 16.32 1.85 -18.14
CA SER A 318 16.67 1.16 -19.38
C SER A 318 15.68 0.06 -19.80
N ALA A 319 14.86 -0.41 -18.86
CA ALA A 319 13.75 -1.34 -19.13
C ALA A 319 12.55 -0.70 -19.85
N PHE A 320 12.49 0.64 -19.90
CA PHE A 320 11.40 1.40 -20.50
C PHE A 320 11.88 2.06 -21.80
N PRO A 321 11.20 1.83 -22.95
CA PRO A 321 11.56 2.47 -24.22
C PRO A 321 11.45 3.99 -24.17
N ALA A 322 10.62 4.53 -23.27
CA ALA A 322 10.54 5.95 -22.98
C ALA A 322 10.22 6.18 -21.50
N ALA A 323 10.85 7.19 -20.89
CA ALA A 323 10.56 7.64 -19.54
C ALA A 323 10.51 9.17 -19.46
N VAL A 324 9.59 9.68 -18.63
CA VAL A 324 9.42 11.12 -18.37
C VAL A 324 9.37 11.35 -16.87
N SER A 325 10.26 12.21 -16.38
CA SER A 325 10.25 12.75 -15.02
C SER A 325 9.54 14.10 -15.03
N LEU A 326 8.55 14.30 -14.15
CA LEU A 326 7.85 15.59 -14.04
C LEU A 326 8.81 16.69 -13.57
N VAL A 327 9.70 16.37 -12.61
CA VAL A 327 10.69 17.32 -12.11
C VAL A 327 11.60 17.82 -13.24
N ASP A 328 12.04 16.93 -14.14
CA ASP A 328 12.87 17.31 -15.28
C ASP A 328 12.09 18.05 -16.37
N LEU A 329 10.80 17.71 -16.54
CA LEU A 329 9.97 18.32 -17.57
C LEU A 329 9.52 19.74 -17.22
N VAL A 330 9.07 19.98 -15.98
CA VAL A 330 8.43 21.25 -15.58
C VAL A 330 9.07 21.93 -14.38
N GLY A 331 10.07 21.32 -13.77
CA GLY A 331 10.71 21.77 -12.52
C GLY A 331 9.97 21.30 -11.28
N ARG A 332 10.70 21.23 -10.13
CA ARG A 332 10.22 20.65 -8.88
C ARG A 332 8.94 21.31 -8.36
N ASP A 333 8.89 22.64 -8.38
CA ASP A 333 7.76 23.37 -7.79
C ASP A 333 6.44 23.07 -8.54
N ARG A 334 6.46 23.06 -9.88
CA ARG A 334 5.28 22.71 -10.68
C ARG A 334 4.94 21.22 -10.58
N ALA A 335 5.94 20.35 -10.54
CA ALA A 335 5.71 18.91 -10.37
C ALA A 335 4.95 18.58 -9.08
N LEU A 336 5.14 19.36 -8.02
CA LEU A 336 4.49 19.15 -6.72
C LEU A 336 3.16 19.92 -6.57
N ASN A 337 3.08 21.16 -7.07
CA ASN A 337 1.93 22.04 -6.82
C ASN A 337 0.92 22.04 -7.98
N ASP A 338 1.36 21.72 -9.20
CA ASP A 338 0.54 21.67 -10.43
C ASP A 338 0.65 20.28 -11.06
N THR A 339 0.63 19.23 -10.25
CA THR A 339 0.92 17.83 -10.66
C THR A 339 0.03 17.37 -11.82
N ILE A 340 -1.26 17.71 -11.82
CA ILE A 340 -2.19 17.31 -12.89
C ILE A 340 -1.78 17.91 -14.23
N ASP A 341 -1.47 19.21 -14.28
CA ASP A 341 -1.02 19.87 -15.50
C ASP A 341 0.33 19.31 -15.99
N ALA A 342 1.24 19.02 -15.06
CA ALA A 342 2.52 18.36 -15.38
C ALA A 342 2.34 16.97 -15.97
N LEU A 343 1.38 16.19 -15.46
CA LEU A 343 1.03 14.85 -15.98
C LEU A 343 0.41 14.92 -17.39
N ILE A 344 -0.41 15.94 -17.65
CA ILE A 344 -0.93 16.18 -19.01
C ILE A 344 0.22 16.48 -19.98
N GLU A 345 1.18 17.34 -19.59
CA GLU A 345 2.36 17.63 -20.40
C GLU A 345 3.22 16.38 -20.62
N ALA A 346 3.37 15.52 -19.59
CA ALA A 346 4.10 14.26 -19.67
C ALA A 346 3.41 13.25 -20.63
N GLY A 347 2.08 13.13 -20.56
CA GLY A 347 1.29 12.30 -21.46
C GLY A 347 1.48 12.71 -22.92
N ALA A 348 1.45 14.01 -23.21
CA ALA A 348 1.73 14.56 -24.55
C ALA A 348 3.19 14.28 -25.00
N ALA A 349 4.16 14.37 -24.08
CA ALA A 349 5.56 14.07 -24.38
C ALA A 349 5.76 12.58 -24.73
N LEU A 350 5.12 11.67 -24.00
CA LEU A 350 5.16 10.23 -24.29
C LEU A 350 4.49 9.90 -25.64
N ALA A 351 3.37 10.55 -25.95
CA ALA A 351 2.66 10.37 -27.24
C ALA A 351 3.51 10.77 -28.44
N ARG A 352 4.28 11.86 -28.33
CA ARG A 352 5.25 12.27 -29.36
C ARG A 352 6.35 11.25 -29.56
N ARG A 353 6.92 10.70 -28.48
CA ARG A 353 7.96 9.64 -28.54
C ARG A 353 7.46 8.35 -29.17
N ALA A 354 6.20 7.97 -28.91
CA ALA A 354 5.58 6.81 -29.54
C ALA A 354 5.41 6.94 -31.07
N SER A 355 5.58 8.14 -31.61
CA SER A 355 5.50 8.41 -33.06
C SER A 355 6.86 8.38 -33.76
N GLU A 356 7.96 8.22 -33.02
CA GLU A 356 9.31 8.13 -33.56
C GLU A 356 9.58 6.72 -34.13
N PRO A 357 10.24 6.59 -35.27
CA PRO A 357 10.36 5.32 -36.02
C PRO A 357 11.22 4.23 -35.35
N ASP A 358 11.91 4.54 -34.21
CA ASP A 358 12.77 3.59 -33.50
C ASP A 358 12.01 2.74 -32.45
N LEU A 359 10.71 2.93 -32.27
CA LEU A 359 9.84 2.18 -31.36
C LEU A 359 8.83 1.25 -32.05
N SER A 360 8.92 1.09 -33.38
CA SER A 360 8.02 0.26 -34.20
C SER A 360 8.63 -1.09 -34.60
#